data_a36af54ed50ee8c73db94f506a8cb3ee
#
_entry.id   a36af54ed50ee8c73db94f506a8cb3ee
#
_cell.length_a   1.000
_cell.length_b   1.000
_cell.length_c   1.000
_cell.angle_alpha   90.00
_cell.angle_beta   90.00
_cell.angle_gamma   90.00
#
_symmetry.space_group_name_H-M   'P 1'
#
loop_
_entity.id
_entity.type
_entity.pdbx_description
1 polymer ?
#
loop_
_entity_poly.entity_id
_entity_poly.type
_entity_poly.pdbx_seq_one_letter_code
_entity_poly.pdbx_strand_id
1 'polypeptide(L)'
;MRNHHLRRLAGTVAALALMAGAAQAKGKTFALIQYNQQVSFFTDITKGAQKAADEEGDKLVVFDANNSASAQDNAFDTYIQQKVDGIILVAVDPDGIMGSVKAADKAGVPVVSVDAALPPGPQKAGITVDNEAAGKEMGAFYVDYVKKNMDGKASLGVVGALNSNLQLLRQKGFESVTGADAGITKVGVVDGRNIQDQALAAGENLLTGNPKLDTIYATGEPALIGAIAAAASQGRDKVKIFGWDLSAQALAAIDAGTVVAVVQQAPDQEGYKAVKALDTLTSGGKVEATIKVPVEIVTKANVDKYRAAYK
;
A
#
# COMPACT_ATOMS: atom_id res chain seq x y z
N MET A 1 54.57 -54.98 63.77
CA MET A 1 55.01 -55.40 62.43
C MET A 1 53.94 -55.10 61.43
N ARG A 2 54.33 -54.39 60.35
CA ARG A 2 53.62 -54.12 59.10
C ARG A 2 52.42 -53.20 59.10
N ASN A 3 52.77 -51.92 58.82
CA ASN A 3 51.88 -50.85 58.38
C ASN A 3 51.36 -51.07 56.97
N HIS A 4 50.07 -50.86 56.75
CA HIS A 4 49.53 -50.73 55.42
C HIS A 4 48.93 -49.30 55.27
N HIS A 5 49.61 -48.47 54.49
CA HIS A 5 49.17 -47.20 54.05
C HIS A 5 48.15 -47.36 52.88
N LEU A 6 46.93 -46.98 53.14
CA LEU A 6 45.94 -46.83 52.06
C LEU A 6 46.01 -45.35 51.58
N ARG A 7 46.54 -45.17 50.38
CA ARG A 7 46.46 -43.90 49.65
C ARG A 7 45.06 -43.78 49.03
N ARG A 8 44.31 -42.81 49.47
CA ARG A 8 43.08 -42.38 48.81
C ARG A 8 43.46 -41.45 47.65
N LEU A 9 43.22 -41.88 46.39
CA LEU A 9 43.23 -41.01 45.23
C LEU A 9 41.92 -40.23 45.19
N ALA A 10 42.02 -38.92 45.43
CA ALA A 10 40.94 -37.98 45.16
C ALA A 10 40.90 -37.68 43.66
N GLY A 11 39.91 -38.22 42.92
CA GLY A 11 39.67 -37.87 41.55
C GLY A 11 38.97 -36.53 41.44
N THR A 12 39.66 -35.54 40.92
CA THR A 12 39.10 -34.23 40.61
C THR A 12 38.32 -34.37 39.29
N VAL A 13 37.00 -34.37 39.36
CA VAL A 13 36.14 -34.25 38.17
C VAL A 13 36.08 -32.74 37.80
N ALA A 14 36.80 -32.39 36.77
CA ALA A 14 36.69 -31.07 36.15
C ALA A 14 35.41 -31.03 35.35
N ALA A 15 34.38 -30.34 35.88
CA ALA A 15 33.17 -30.02 35.13
C ALA A 15 33.53 -28.95 34.11
N LEU A 16 33.69 -29.32 32.82
CA LEU A 16 33.67 -28.35 31.72
C LEU A 16 32.24 -27.81 31.60
N ALA A 17 31.98 -26.63 32.15
CA ALA A 17 30.80 -25.87 31.83
C ALA A 17 30.94 -25.40 30.37
N LEU A 18 30.23 -26.06 29.47
CA LEU A 18 29.96 -25.52 28.12
C LEU A 18 29.14 -24.27 28.29
N MET A 19 29.82 -23.11 28.30
CA MET A 19 29.17 -21.84 27.99
C MET A 19 28.85 -21.89 26.50
N ALA A 20 27.67 -22.43 26.16
CA ALA A 20 27.01 -22.12 24.91
C ALA A 20 26.62 -20.64 25.00
N GLY A 21 27.55 -19.76 24.62
CA GLY A 21 27.22 -18.37 24.34
C GLY A 21 26.16 -18.42 23.26
N ALA A 22 24.94 -18.06 23.62
CA ALA A 22 23.93 -17.71 22.63
C ALA A 22 24.56 -16.60 21.77
N ALA A 23 25.09 -16.98 20.61
CA ALA A 23 25.41 -16.01 19.57
C ALA A 23 24.08 -15.29 19.31
N GLN A 24 23.95 -14.09 19.83
CA GLN A 24 22.82 -13.23 19.53
C GLN A 24 22.84 -13.10 18.02
N ALA A 25 21.88 -13.73 17.34
CA ALA A 25 21.80 -13.67 15.89
C ALA A 25 21.82 -12.18 15.52
N LYS A 26 22.86 -11.78 14.78
CA LYS A 26 23.00 -10.42 14.32
C LYS A 26 21.75 -10.13 13.49
N GLY A 27 20.99 -9.12 13.84
CA GLY A 27 19.77 -8.74 13.10
C GLY A 27 20.07 -8.61 11.61
N LYS A 28 19.12 -8.98 10.80
CA LYS A 28 19.19 -8.89 9.33
C LYS A 28 19.18 -7.43 8.88
N THR A 29 19.64 -7.18 7.68
CA THR A 29 19.56 -5.84 7.07
C THR A 29 18.66 -5.92 5.83
N PHE A 30 17.52 -5.27 5.87
CA PHE A 30 16.62 -5.12 4.73
C PHE A 30 16.73 -3.74 4.12
N ALA A 31 16.68 -3.66 2.78
CA ALA A 31 16.64 -2.41 2.04
C ALA A 31 15.22 -2.15 1.55
N LEU A 32 14.67 -0.98 1.84
CA LEU A 32 13.44 -0.47 1.26
C LEU A 32 13.79 0.54 0.16
N ILE A 33 13.60 0.15 -1.10
CA ILE A 33 13.74 1.03 -2.26
C ILE A 33 12.36 1.65 -2.52
N GLN A 34 12.23 2.91 -2.07
CA GLN A 34 10.96 3.63 -2.02
C GLN A 34 10.71 4.40 -3.31
N TYR A 35 9.43 4.64 -3.62
CA TYR A 35 8.98 5.41 -4.77
C TYR A 35 9.27 6.91 -4.59
N ASN A 36 8.72 7.51 -3.51
CA ASN A 36 8.84 8.91 -3.16
C ASN A 36 8.44 9.14 -1.71
N GLN A 37 9.33 9.66 -0.87
CA GLN A 37 9.04 9.90 0.54
C GLN A 37 8.34 11.24 0.83
N GLN A 38 8.03 12.02 -0.18
CA GLN A 38 7.26 13.27 -0.01
C GLN A 38 5.74 13.01 0.06
N VAL A 39 5.29 11.82 -0.38
CA VAL A 39 3.89 11.40 -0.37
C VAL A 39 3.61 10.59 0.90
N SER A 40 2.57 10.95 1.65
CA SER A 40 2.21 10.31 2.93
C SER A 40 2.00 8.81 2.82
N PHE A 41 1.35 8.35 1.75
CA PHE A 41 1.17 6.92 1.47
C PHE A 41 2.48 6.14 1.54
N PHE A 42 3.53 6.63 0.88
CA PHE A 42 4.82 5.95 0.86
C PHE A 42 5.61 6.11 2.18
N THR A 43 5.45 7.23 2.89
CA THR A 43 6.06 7.35 4.23
C THR A 43 5.39 6.42 5.24
N ASP A 44 4.12 6.12 5.09
CA ASP A 44 3.41 5.18 5.97
C ASP A 44 3.84 3.73 5.69
N ILE A 45 4.12 3.34 4.43
CA ILE A 45 4.81 2.07 4.11
C ILE A 45 6.14 1.99 4.87
N THR A 46 6.94 3.07 4.83
CA THR A 46 8.23 3.12 5.53
C THR A 46 8.08 2.96 7.04
N LYS A 47 7.10 3.63 7.66
CA LYS A 47 6.81 3.51 9.10
C LYS A 47 6.42 2.08 9.49
N GLY A 48 5.56 1.44 8.69
CA GLY A 48 5.16 0.05 8.91
C GLY A 48 6.34 -0.93 8.79
N ALA A 49 7.16 -0.75 7.76
CA ALA A 49 8.38 -1.54 7.57
C ALA A 49 9.37 -1.35 8.72
N GLN A 50 9.61 -0.11 9.17
CA GLN A 50 10.49 0.18 10.30
C GLN A 50 9.98 -0.48 11.59
N LYS A 51 8.67 -0.36 11.87
CA LYS A 51 8.07 -1.00 13.03
C LYS A 51 8.32 -2.51 13.04
N ALA A 52 8.12 -3.19 11.90
CA ALA A 52 8.33 -4.64 11.82
C ALA A 52 9.82 -5.00 11.98
N ALA A 53 10.73 -4.21 11.41
CA ALA A 53 12.17 -4.41 11.57
C ALA A 53 12.60 -4.23 13.04
N ASP A 54 12.11 -3.21 13.71
CA ASP A 54 12.42 -2.96 15.13
C ASP A 54 11.93 -4.11 16.03
N GLU A 55 10.75 -4.67 15.75
CA GLU A 55 10.20 -5.81 16.50
C GLU A 55 11.05 -7.09 16.35
N GLU A 56 11.66 -7.31 15.19
CA GLU A 56 12.53 -8.47 14.94
C GLU A 56 14.00 -8.21 15.32
N GLY A 57 14.36 -6.98 15.67
CA GLY A 57 15.75 -6.58 15.92
C GLY A 57 16.58 -6.46 14.64
N ASP A 58 15.92 -6.26 13.51
CA ASP A 58 16.50 -6.10 12.18
C ASP A 58 16.79 -4.62 11.88
N LYS A 59 17.64 -4.39 10.89
CA LYS A 59 17.96 -3.06 10.39
C LYS A 59 17.21 -2.80 9.09
N LEU A 60 16.44 -1.72 9.01
CA LEU A 60 15.89 -1.19 7.77
C LEU A 60 16.79 -0.06 7.24
N VAL A 61 17.19 -0.15 5.98
CA VAL A 61 17.83 0.96 5.24
C VAL A 61 16.87 1.42 4.16
N VAL A 62 16.63 2.72 4.07
CA VAL A 62 15.63 3.29 3.17
C VAL A 62 16.31 4.14 2.12
N PHE A 63 15.96 3.92 0.87
CA PHE A 63 16.37 4.73 -0.28
C PHE A 63 15.17 5.39 -0.92
N ASP A 64 15.20 6.70 -1.07
CA ASP A 64 14.18 7.47 -1.78
C ASP A 64 14.57 7.66 -3.24
N ALA A 65 13.83 7.04 -4.14
CA ALA A 65 14.07 7.17 -5.58
C ALA A 65 13.54 8.50 -6.16
N ASN A 66 12.71 9.23 -5.41
CA ASN A 66 12.12 10.49 -5.84
C ASN A 66 11.55 10.42 -7.26
N ASN A 67 10.73 9.42 -7.54
CA ASN A 67 10.08 9.13 -8.82
C ASN A 67 11.05 8.75 -9.98
N SER A 68 12.30 8.39 -9.68
CA SER A 68 13.30 8.03 -10.70
C SER A 68 13.49 6.52 -10.81
N ALA A 69 13.07 5.93 -11.92
CA ALA A 69 13.30 4.50 -12.21
C ALA A 69 14.79 4.16 -12.26
N SER A 70 15.61 5.01 -12.89
CA SER A 70 17.07 4.79 -12.96
C SER A 70 17.74 4.88 -11.57
N ALA A 71 17.22 5.69 -10.65
CA ALA A 71 17.70 5.72 -9.28
C ALA A 71 17.38 4.41 -8.55
N GLN A 72 16.25 3.79 -8.83
CA GLN A 72 15.91 2.46 -8.29
C GLN A 72 16.87 1.38 -8.80
N ASP A 73 17.20 1.36 -10.09
CA ASP A 73 18.18 0.42 -10.64
C ASP A 73 19.56 0.56 -9.95
N ASN A 74 20.05 1.78 -9.79
CA ASN A 74 21.30 2.04 -9.08
C ASN A 74 21.27 1.62 -7.59
N ALA A 75 20.11 1.77 -6.96
CA ALA A 75 19.93 1.33 -5.58
C ALA A 75 19.98 -0.21 -5.46
N PHE A 76 19.38 -0.95 -6.41
CA PHE A 76 19.51 -2.41 -6.48
C PHE A 76 20.97 -2.83 -6.56
N ASP A 77 21.75 -2.27 -7.49
CA ASP A 77 23.17 -2.57 -7.64
C ASP A 77 23.94 -2.33 -6.34
N THR A 78 23.64 -1.20 -5.68
CA THR A 78 24.27 -0.83 -4.40
C THR A 78 23.95 -1.85 -3.32
N TYR A 79 22.68 -2.21 -3.13
CA TYR A 79 22.28 -3.11 -2.06
C TYR A 79 22.66 -4.58 -2.31
N ILE A 80 22.72 -5.01 -3.58
CA ILE A 80 23.29 -6.30 -3.95
C ILE A 80 24.78 -6.35 -3.55
N GLN A 81 25.57 -5.30 -3.87
CA GLN A 81 26.98 -5.23 -3.49
C GLN A 81 27.17 -5.18 -1.96
N GLN A 82 26.30 -4.50 -1.23
CA GLN A 82 26.29 -4.46 0.24
C GLN A 82 25.83 -5.77 0.86
N LYS A 83 25.32 -6.72 0.08
CA LYS A 83 24.82 -8.03 0.53
C LYS A 83 23.75 -7.88 1.60
N VAL A 84 22.77 -7.02 1.37
CA VAL A 84 21.59 -6.95 2.24
C VAL A 84 20.85 -8.28 2.24
N ASP A 85 20.16 -8.61 3.33
CA ASP A 85 19.46 -9.89 3.46
C ASP A 85 18.16 -9.96 2.65
N GLY A 86 17.62 -8.81 2.21
CA GLY A 86 16.44 -8.74 1.35
C GLY A 86 16.13 -7.31 0.90
N ILE A 87 15.35 -7.21 -0.16
CA ILE A 87 14.94 -5.93 -0.74
C ILE A 87 13.41 -5.85 -0.77
N ILE A 88 12.88 -4.74 -0.26
CA ILE A 88 11.49 -4.31 -0.41
C ILE A 88 11.47 -3.26 -1.51
N LEU A 89 10.62 -3.43 -2.52
CA LEU A 89 10.53 -2.54 -3.66
C LEU A 89 9.15 -1.92 -3.80
N VAL A 90 9.08 -0.60 -3.84
CA VAL A 90 7.91 0.15 -4.31
C VAL A 90 8.25 0.71 -5.70
N ALA A 91 7.87 0.00 -6.74
CA ALA A 91 8.37 0.24 -8.09
C ALA A 91 7.85 1.53 -8.73
N VAL A 92 8.74 2.35 -9.30
CA VAL A 92 8.40 3.51 -10.16
C VAL A 92 7.97 3.03 -11.55
N ASP A 93 8.70 2.07 -12.10
CA ASP A 93 8.39 1.40 -13.36
C ASP A 93 8.42 -0.11 -13.14
N PRO A 94 7.25 -0.75 -12.95
CA PRO A 94 7.17 -2.18 -12.69
C PRO A 94 7.75 -3.07 -13.79
N ASP A 95 7.68 -2.65 -15.05
CA ASP A 95 8.20 -3.40 -16.18
C ASP A 95 9.72 -3.20 -16.33
N GLY A 96 10.17 -1.95 -16.24
CA GLY A 96 11.58 -1.58 -16.40
C GLY A 96 12.49 -2.18 -15.36
N ILE A 97 12.05 -2.22 -14.10
CA ILE A 97 12.85 -2.69 -12.95
C ILE A 97 13.15 -4.20 -12.96
N MET A 98 12.48 -4.98 -13.80
CA MET A 98 12.60 -6.45 -13.79
C MET A 98 14.02 -6.98 -14.07
N GLY A 99 14.86 -6.18 -14.72
CA GLY A 99 16.29 -6.48 -14.89
C GLY A 99 17.02 -6.55 -13.55
N SER A 100 16.82 -5.55 -12.70
CA SER A 100 17.40 -5.42 -11.37
C SER A 100 16.85 -6.47 -10.40
N VAL A 101 15.54 -6.78 -10.48
CA VAL A 101 14.93 -7.88 -9.70
C VAL A 101 15.57 -9.23 -10.02
N LYS A 102 15.84 -9.52 -11.31
CA LYS A 102 16.56 -10.73 -11.73
C LYS A 102 18.01 -10.74 -11.25
N ALA A 103 18.69 -9.60 -11.24
CA ALA A 103 20.05 -9.50 -10.72
C ALA A 103 20.11 -9.79 -9.23
N ALA A 104 19.16 -9.27 -8.43
CA ALA A 104 19.05 -9.55 -7.01
C ALA A 104 18.82 -11.05 -6.73
N ASP A 105 17.90 -11.67 -7.46
CA ASP A 105 17.64 -13.12 -7.35
C ASP A 105 18.90 -13.96 -7.66
N LYS A 106 19.61 -13.63 -8.73
CA LYS A 106 20.87 -14.29 -9.10
C LYS A 106 21.95 -14.11 -8.01
N ALA A 107 21.93 -13.00 -7.30
CA ALA A 107 22.83 -12.73 -6.18
C ALA A 107 22.36 -13.40 -4.86
N GLY A 108 21.22 -14.06 -4.85
CA GLY A 108 20.64 -14.70 -3.67
C GLY A 108 19.93 -13.72 -2.72
N VAL A 109 19.65 -12.50 -3.17
CA VAL A 109 18.93 -11.48 -2.38
C VAL A 109 17.43 -11.55 -2.72
N PRO A 110 16.57 -12.02 -1.81
CA PRO A 110 15.13 -12.07 -2.06
C PRO A 110 14.52 -10.68 -2.20
N VAL A 111 13.62 -10.53 -3.17
CA VAL A 111 12.87 -9.30 -3.41
C VAL A 111 11.39 -9.53 -3.15
N VAL A 112 10.77 -8.63 -2.40
CA VAL A 112 9.30 -8.51 -2.28
C VAL A 112 8.87 -7.14 -2.81
N SER A 113 7.77 -7.10 -3.57
CA SER A 113 7.19 -5.85 -4.05
C SER A 113 6.06 -5.39 -3.14
N VAL A 114 5.86 -4.08 -3.08
CA VAL A 114 4.78 -3.44 -2.31
C VAL A 114 4.01 -2.50 -3.22
N ASP A 115 2.70 -2.39 -3.03
CA ASP A 115 1.75 -1.58 -3.77
C ASP A 115 1.58 -2.06 -5.22
N ALA A 116 2.48 -1.71 -6.12
CA ALA A 116 2.41 -2.09 -7.52
C ALA A 116 2.80 -3.56 -7.75
N ALA A 117 1.94 -4.29 -8.46
CA ALA A 117 2.27 -5.64 -8.89
C ALA A 117 3.36 -5.62 -9.97
N LEU A 118 4.41 -6.40 -9.76
CA LEU A 118 5.43 -6.64 -10.78
C LEU A 118 4.95 -7.70 -11.80
N PRO A 119 5.44 -7.65 -13.04
CA PRO A 119 5.28 -8.75 -13.99
C PRO A 119 5.78 -10.08 -13.42
N PRO A 120 5.31 -11.23 -13.96
CA PRO A 120 5.80 -12.54 -13.53
C PRO A 120 7.34 -12.61 -13.59
N GLY A 121 7.97 -12.94 -12.47
CA GLY A 121 9.42 -12.92 -12.32
C GLY A 121 9.91 -13.62 -11.05
N PRO A 122 11.17 -13.43 -10.67
CA PRO A 122 11.79 -14.11 -9.55
C PRO A 122 11.50 -13.49 -8.19
N GLN A 123 10.75 -12.37 -8.12
CA GLN A 123 10.31 -11.81 -6.85
C GLN A 123 9.56 -12.86 -6.03
N LYS A 124 9.74 -12.83 -4.71
CA LYS A 124 9.23 -13.88 -3.82
C LYS A 124 7.78 -13.66 -3.40
N ALA A 125 7.35 -12.40 -3.31
CA ALA A 125 5.98 -12.02 -3.01
C ALA A 125 5.67 -10.62 -3.52
N GLY A 126 4.38 -10.35 -3.77
CA GLY A 126 3.81 -9.02 -3.90
C GLY A 126 2.85 -8.73 -2.75
N ILE A 127 3.07 -7.64 -2.04
CA ILE A 127 2.18 -7.16 -0.98
C ILE A 127 1.35 -6.04 -1.57
N THR A 128 0.05 -6.22 -1.68
CA THR A 128 -0.82 -5.29 -2.41
C THR A 128 -2.27 -5.36 -1.96
N VAL A 129 -3.04 -4.34 -2.32
CA VAL A 129 -4.49 -4.35 -2.23
C VAL A 129 -5.09 -5.09 -3.44
N ASP A 130 -6.18 -5.84 -3.24
CA ASP A 130 -6.98 -6.33 -4.35
C ASP A 130 -7.85 -5.17 -4.90
N ASN A 131 -7.28 -4.37 -5.79
CA ASN A 131 -7.88 -3.14 -6.30
C ASN A 131 -9.23 -3.38 -7.01
N GLU A 132 -9.37 -4.51 -7.74
CA GLU A 132 -10.65 -4.83 -8.38
C GLU A 132 -11.71 -5.25 -7.36
N ALA A 133 -11.35 -6.07 -6.36
CA ALA A 133 -12.27 -6.47 -5.30
C ALA A 133 -12.69 -5.26 -4.45
N ALA A 134 -11.76 -4.40 -4.07
CA ALA A 134 -12.07 -3.18 -3.32
C ALA A 134 -12.93 -2.18 -4.13
N GLY A 135 -12.71 -2.10 -5.44
CA GLY A 135 -13.61 -1.38 -6.34
C GLY A 135 -15.02 -1.95 -6.34
N LYS A 136 -15.18 -3.28 -6.34
CA LYS A 136 -16.50 -3.95 -6.21
C LYS A 136 -17.18 -3.65 -4.88
N GLU A 137 -16.42 -3.66 -3.78
CA GLU A 137 -16.93 -3.33 -2.45
C GLU A 137 -17.47 -1.89 -2.41
N MET A 138 -16.71 -0.93 -2.95
CA MET A 138 -17.19 0.45 -3.07
C MET A 138 -18.39 0.56 -4.01
N GLY A 139 -18.43 -0.19 -5.11
CA GLY A 139 -19.58 -0.25 -6.01
C GLY A 139 -20.84 -0.75 -5.32
N ALA A 140 -20.74 -1.79 -4.49
CA ALA A 140 -21.86 -2.31 -3.71
C ALA A 140 -22.33 -1.29 -2.66
N PHE A 141 -21.40 -0.63 -1.96
CA PHE A 141 -21.72 0.45 -1.03
C PHE A 141 -22.43 1.61 -1.73
N TYR A 142 -21.94 2.02 -2.89
CA TYR A 142 -22.53 3.09 -3.69
C TYR A 142 -23.97 2.77 -4.14
N VAL A 143 -24.21 1.56 -4.66
CA VAL A 143 -25.55 1.12 -5.07
C VAL A 143 -26.53 1.14 -3.89
N ASP A 144 -26.08 0.65 -2.73
CA ASP A 144 -26.88 0.67 -1.49
C ASP A 144 -27.19 2.12 -1.05
N TYR A 145 -26.21 3.01 -1.12
CA TYR A 145 -26.38 4.43 -0.83
C TYR A 145 -27.42 5.08 -1.76
N VAL A 146 -27.31 4.86 -3.07
CA VAL A 146 -28.25 5.39 -4.08
C VAL A 146 -29.67 4.91 -3.80
N LYS A 147 -29.84 3.63 -3.49
CA LYS A 147 -31.17 3.06 -3.14
C LYS A 147 -31.76 3.69 -1.90
N LYS A 148 -30.95 3.96 -0.88
CA LYS A 148 -31.44 4.47 0.41
C LYS A 148 -31.63 5.99 0.45
N ASN A 149 -30.85 6.74 -0.32
CA ASN A 149 -30.75 8.20 -0.16
C ASN A 149 -31.11 8.99 -1.43
N MET A 150 -31.32 8.31 -2.58
CA MET A 150 -31.52 8.97 -3.88
C MET A 150 -32.64 8.29 -4.70
N ASP A 151 -33.62 7.71 -4.02
CA ASP A 151 -34.77 7.04 -4.65
C ASP A 151 -34.39 5.98 -5.71
N GLY A 152 -33.22 5.36 -5.54
CA GLY A 152 -32.68 4.34 -6.43
C GLY A 152 -32.21 4.85 -7.79
N LYS A 153 -31.99 6.16 -7.96
CA LYS A 153 -31.56 6.74 -9.25
C LYS A 153 -30.44 7.72 -9.06
N ALA A 154 -29.41 7.62 -9.89
CA ALA A 154 -28.31 8.59 -9.91
C ALA A 154 -27.66 8.70 -11.29
N SER A 155 -27.22 9.92 -11.64
CA SER A 155 -26.25 10.13 -12.71
C SER A 155 -24.84 10.12 -12.12
N LEU A 156 -23.97 9.28 -12.68
CA LEU A 156 -22.64 8.99 -12.19
C LEU A 156 -21.57 9.49 -13.18
N GLY A 157 -20.66 10.33 -12.72
CA GLY A 157 -19.43 10.65 -13.40
C GLY A 157 -18.23 9.96 -12.72
N VAL A 158 -17.17 9.69 -13.48
CA VAL A 158 -15.94 9.13 -12.95
C VAL A 158 -14.78 10.08 -13.23
N VAL A 159 -14.02 10.42 -12.20
CA VAL A 159 -12.73 11.10 -12.31
C VAL A 159 -11.65 10.07 -11.99
N GLY A 160 -10.85 9.71 -12.99
CA GLY A 160 -9.89 8.62 -12.90
C GLY A 160 -8.48 9.02 -13.31
N ALA A 161 -7.61 8.03 -13.40
CA ALA A 161 -6.28 8.13 -13.98
C ALA A 161 -6.09 6.97 -14.97
N LEU A 162 -6.27 7.27 -16.26
CA LEU A 162 -6.23 6.26 -17.33
C LEU A 162 -4.81 5.74 -17.60
N ASN A 163 -3.81 6.40 -17.04
CA ASN A 163 -2.39 6.00 -17.06
C ASN A 163 -1.98 5.14 -15.84
N SER A 164 -2.93 4.76 -14.98
CA SER A 164 -2.67 3.95 -13.77
C SER A 164 -3.42 2.62 -13.81
N ASN A 165 -2.71 1.51 -13.97
CA ASN A 165 -3.32 0.18 -13.97
C ASN A 165 -4.10 -0.11 -12.68
N LEU A 166 -3.61 0.35 -11.52
CA LEU A 166 -4.29 0.16 -10.23
C LEU A 166 -5.64 0.87 -10.22
N GLN A 167 -5.69 2.13 -10.69
CA GLN A 167 -6.93 2.90 -10.74
C GLN A 167 -7.91 2.38 -11.80
N LEU A 168 -7.41 1.83 -12.91
CA LEU A 168 -8.26 1.14 -13.90
C LEU A 168 -8.89 -0.13 -13.30
N LEU A 169 -8.20 -0.89 -12.46
CA LEU A 169 -8.77 -2.04 -11.74
C LEU A 169 -9.84 -1.59 -10.73
N ARG A 170 -9.60 -0.49 -9.97
CA ARG A 170 -10.58 0.13 -9.06
C ARG A 170 -11.86 0.52 -9.81
N GLN A 171 -11.69 1.21 -10.93
CA GLN A 171 -12.81 1.61 -11.80
C GLN A 171 -13.55 0.40 -12.34
N LYS A 172 -12.84 -0.58 -12.90
CA LYS A 172 -13.43 -1.83 -13.42
C LYS A 172 -14.26 -2.56 -12.37
N GLY A 173 -13.72 -2.71 -11.17
CA GLY A 173 -14.43 -3.32 -10.05
C GLY A 173 -15.72 -2.58 -9.71
N PHE A 174 -15.62 -1.26 -9.53
CA PHE A 174 -16.76 -0.40 -9.23
C PHE A 174 -17.84 -0.45 -10.32
N GLU A 175 -17.46 -0.31 -11.58
CA GLU A 175 -18.38 -0.32 -12.71
C GLU A 175 -19.01 -1.69 -12.95
N SER A 176 -18.34 -2.78 -12.58
CA SER A 176 -18.94 -4.13 -12.69
C SER A 176 -20.18 -4.32 -11.81
N VAL A 177 -20.29 -3.55 -10.74
CA VAL A 177 -21.45 -3.56 -9.83
C VAL A 177 -22.45 -2.49 -10.21
N THR A 178 -21.99 -1.24 -10.39
CA THR A 178 -22.88 -0.11 -10.69
C THR A 178 -23.52 -0.19 -12.06
N GLY A 179 -22.83 -0.75 -13.06
CA GLY A 179 -23.35 -0.95 -14.40
C GLY A 179 -24.44 -2.03 -14.51
N ALA A 180 -24.61 -2.87 -13.49
CA ALA A 180 -25.69 -3.84 -13.41
C ALA A 180 -26.99 -3.26 -12.83
N ASP A 181 -26.98 -2.06 -12.25
CA ASP A 181 -28.14 -1.42 -11.66
C ASP A 181 -28.78 -0.41 -12.65
N ALA A 182 -29.99 -0.69 -13.09
CA ALA A 182 -30.68 0.11 -14.08
C ALA A 182 -31.05 1.54 -13.62
N GLY A 183 -30.96 1.80 -12.30
CA GLY A 183 -31.19 3.13 -11.74
C GLY A 183 -29.94 4.06 -11.85
N ILE A 184 -28.79 3.52 -12.20
CA ILE A 184 -27.53 4.27 -12.27
C ILE A 184 -27.15 4.51 -13.73
N THR A 185 -27.04 5.78 -14.12
CA THR A 185 -26.62 6.19 -15.47
C THR A 185 -25.22 6.80 -15.43
N LYS A 186 -24.22 6.09 -15.97
CA LYS A 186 -22.88 6.64 -16.14
C LYS A 186 -22.87 7.65 -17.29
N VAL A 187 -22.53 8.92 -16.99
CA VAL A 187 -22.52 10.02 -17.97
C VAL A 187 -21.15 10.23 -18.62
N GLY A 188 -20.07 9.80 -17.97
CA GLY A 188 -18.74 9.92 -18.54
C GLY A 188 -17.62 9.52 -17.58
N VAL A 189 -16.43 9.35 -18.16
CA VAL A 189 -15.15 9.18 -17.47
C VAL A 189 -14.21 10.28 -17.95
N VAL A 190 -13.54 10.96 -17.01
CA VAL A 190 -12.55 11.99 -17.31
C VAL A 190 -11.20 11.61 -16.71
N ASP A 191 -10.12 11.97 -17.41
CA ASP A 191 -8.75 11.60 -17.02
C ASP A 191 -8.07 12.72 -16.24
N GLY A 192 -7.84 12.51 -14.96
CA GLY A 192 -7.05 13.37 -14.08
C GLY A 192 -5.57 13.00 -14.04
N ARG A 193 -5.14 11.94 -14.76
CA ARG A 193 -3.75 11.49 -14.93
C ARG A 193 -2.96 11.29 -13.64
N ASN A 194 -3.66 11.02 -12.54
CA ASN A 194 -3.09 10.92 -11.19
C ASN A 194 -2.39 12.21 -10.72
N ILE A 195 -2.87 13.37 -11.19
CA ILE A 195 -2.36 14.71 -10.85
C ILE A 195 -3.53 15.58 -10.40
N GLN A 196 -3.44 16.15 -9.19
CA GLN A 196 -4.53 16.88 -8.55
C GLN A 196 -5.09 18.01 -9.41
N ASP A 197 -4.24 18.87 -9.98
CA ASP A 197 -4.69 20.02 -10.79
C ASP A 197 -5.35 19.58 -12.10
N GLN A 198 -4.90 18.46 -12.68
CA GLN A 198 -5.53 17.90 -13.87
C GLN A 198 -6.87 17.23 -13.52
N ALA A 199 -6.96 16.59 -12.36
CA ALA A 199 -8.22 16.02 -11.87
C ALA A 199 -9.23 17.12 -11.52
N LEU A 200 -8.80 18.27 -11.00
CA LEU A 200 -9.64 19.45 -10.81
C LEU A 200 -10.22 19.92 -12.14
N ALA A 201 -9.37 20.19 -13.13
CA ALA A 201 -9.82 20.65 -14.45
C ALA A 201 -10.74 19.64 -15.16
N ALA A 202 -10.43 18.34 -15.05
CA ALA A 202 -11.25 17.26 -15.58
C ALA A 202 -12.62 17.19 -14.88
N GLY A 203 -12.64 17.34 -13.54
CA GLY A 203 -13.86 17.39 -12.74
C GLY A 203 -14.75 18.58 -13.08
N GLU A 204 -14.16 19.76 -13.26
CA GLU A 204 -14.89 20.97 -13.69
C GLU A 204 -15.54 20.78 -15.06
N ASN A 205 -14.80 20.20 -16.02
CA ASN A 205 -15.34 19.89 -17.34
C ASN A 205 -16.48 18.87 -17.27
N LEU A 206 -16.34 17.82 -16.44
CA LEU A 206 -17.36 16.82 -16.21
C LEU A 206 -18.66 17.46 -15.67
N LEU A 207 -18.53 18.33 -14.65
CA LEU A 207 -19.67 19.02 -14.03
C LEU A 207 -20.33 20.00 -14.99
N THR A 208 -19.55 20.77 -15.75
CA THR A 208 -20.05 21.73 -16.74
C THR A 208 -20.80 21.04 -17.87
N GLY A 209 -20.26 19.93 -18.39
CA GLY A 209 -20.89 19.12 -19.44
C GLY A 209 -22.13 18.36 -18.97
N ASN A 210 -22.28 18.19 -17.65
CA ASN A 210 -23.36 17.38 -17.06
C ASN A 210 -24.06 18.17 -15.91
N PRO A 211 -24.90 19.16 -16.21
CA PRO A 211 -25.55 19.99 -15.19
C PRO A 211 -26.41 19.24 -14.18
N LYS A 212 -26.86 18.02 -14.53
CA LYS A 212 -27.67 17.16 -13.67
C LYS A 212 -26.86 16.02 -13.02
N LEU A 213 -25.55 16.13 -13.01
CA LEU A 213 -24.71 15.12 -12.37
C LEU A 213 -24.97 15.08 -10.85
N ASP A 214 -25.31 13.90 -10.33
CA ASP A 214 -25.63 13.70 -8.92
C ASP A 214 -24.44 13.19 -8.11
N THR A 215 -23.59 12.36 -8.73
CA THR A 215 -22.54 11.63 -8.02
C THR A 215 -21.25 11.58 -8.84
N ILE A 216 -20.11 11.57 -8.13
CA ILE A 216 -18.78 11.33 -8.71
C ILE A 216 -18.11 10.18 -7.98
N TYR A 217 -17.53 9.26 -8.74
CA TYR A 217 -16.55 8.30 -8.24
C TYR A 217 -15.15 8.72 -8.66
N ALA A 218 -14.26 8.88 -7.67
CA ALA A 218 -12.86 9.25 -7.86
C ALA A 218 -11.97 8.05 -7.56
N THR A 219 -11.10 7.65 -8.50
CA THR A 219 -10.40 6.36 -8.44
C THR A 219 -9.09 6.38 -7.64
N GLY A 220 -8.67 7.53 -7.11
CA GLY A 220 -7.46 7.71 -6.29
C GLY A 220 -7.47 9.05 -5.58
N GLU A 221 -6.51 9.27 -4.66
CA GLU A 221 -6.42 10.50 -3.85
C GLU A 221 -6.39 11.79 -4.70
N PRO A 222 -5.53 11.93 -5.74
CA PRO A 222 -5.52 13.14 -6.56
C PRO A 222 -6.85 13.39 -7.27
N ALA A 223 -7.52 12.32 -7.72
CA ALA A 223 -8.84 12.38 -8.34
C ALA A 223 -9.92 12.83 -7.32
N LEU A 224 -9.84 12.31 -6.09
CA LEU A 224 -10.77 12.68 -5.02
C LEU A 224 -10.61 14.17 -4.63
N ILE A 225 -9.38 14.61 -4.39
CA ILE A 225 -9.12 16.03 -4.05
C ILE A 225 -9.55 16.93 -5.20
N GLY A 226 -9.24 16.59 -6.43
CA GLY A 226 -9.66 17.33 -7.62
C GLY A 226 -11.18 17.39 -7.77
N ALA A 227 -11.89 16.29 -7.57
CA ALA A 227 -13.35 16.25 -7.63
C ALA A 227 -14.02 17.10 -6.52
N ILE A 228 -13.47 17.06 -5.30
CA ILE A 228 -13.91 17.92 -4.18
C ILE A 228 -13.75 19.39 -4.55
N ALA A 229 -12.57 19.78 -5.05
CA ALA A 229 -12.29 21.16 -5.44
C ALA A 229 -13.17 21.62 -6.63
N ALA A 230 -13.40 20.76 -7.62
CA ALA A 230 -14.26 21.03 -8.76
C ALA A 230 -15.73 21.25 -8.36
N ALA A 231 -16.24 20.42 -7.45
CA ALA A 231 -17.59 20.60 -6.92
C ALA A 231 -17.73 21.91 -6.15
N ALA A 232 -16.74 22.26 -5.32
CA ALA A 232 -16.73 23.51 -4.54
C ALA A 232 -16.61 24.75 -5.44
N SER A 233 -15.70 24.76 -6.43
CA SER A 233 -15.47 25.88 -7.34
C SER A 233 -16.72 26.24 -8.16
N GLN A 234 -17.56 25.26 -8.47
CA GLN A 234 -18.80 25.44 -9.24
C GLN A 234 -20.07 25.53 -8.38
N GLY A 235 -19.93 25.57 -7.04
CA GLY A 235 -21.07 25.63 -6.13
C GLY A 235 -21.98 24.39 -6.22
N ARG A 236 -21.39 23.22 -6.55
CA ARG A 236 -22.11 21.95 -6.73
C ARG A 236 -22.10 21.11 -5.46
N ASP A 237 -22.38 21.71 -4.31
CA ASP A 237 -22.29 21.07 -2.97
C ASP A 237 -23.26 19.90 -2.77
N LYS A 238 -24.26 19.77 -3.64
CA LYS A 238 -25.21 18.66 -3.61
C LYS A 238 -24.67 17.38 -4.29
N VAL A 239 -23.65 17.49 -5.12
CA VAL A 239 -23.00 16.33 -5.74
C VAL A 239 -22.32 15.49 -4.66
N LYS A 240 -22.63 14.20 -4.63
CA LYS A 240 -22.04 13.26 -3.67
C LYS A 240 -20.82 12.57 -4.26
N ILE A 241 -19.74 12.56 -3.51
CA ILE A 241 -18.45 12.05 -3.98
C ILE A 241 -18.10 10.79 -3.21
N PHE A 242 -17.62 9.78 -3.93
CA PHE A 242 -17.07 8.52 -3.44
C PHE A 242 -15.66 8.42 -3.97
N GLY A 243 -14.71 7.96 -3.17
CA GLY A 243 -13.33 7.98 -3.62
C GLY A 243 -12.39 7.03 -2.90
N TRP A 244 -11.10 7.31 -3.06
CA TRP A 244 -10.01 6.53 -2.52
C TRP A 244 -9.03 7.43 -1.79
N ASP A 245 -8.51 6.89 -0.72
CA ASP A 245 -7.46 7.44 0.14
C ASP A 245 -7.87 8.76 0.84
N LEU A 246 -7.75 8.74 2.15
CA LEU A 246 -8.05 9.90 2.98
C LEU A 246 -6.94 10.95 2.84
N SER A 247 -7.35 12.20 2.94
CA SER A 247 -6.51 13.39 3.06
C SER A 247 -7.18 14.39 3.98
N ALA A 248 -6.49 15.46 4.36
CA ALA A 248 -7.11 16.53 5.13
C ALA A 248 -8.35 17.12 4.41
N GLN A 249 -8.28 17.26 3.08
CA GLN A 249 -9.39 17.73 2.25
C GLN A 249 -10.56 16.73 2.24
N ALA A 250 -10.25 15.42 2.12
CA ALA A 250 -11.28 14.39 2.15
C ALA A 250 -11.98 14.34 3.52
N LEU A 251 -11.24 14.47 4.63
CA LEU A 251 -11.80 14.55 5.99
C LEU A 251 -12.77 15.72 6.12
N ALA A 252 -12.36 16.94 5.70
CA ALA A 252 -13.23 18.12 5.74
C ALA A 252 -14.50 17.93 4.89
N ALA A 253 -14.37 17.29 3.70
CA ALA A 253 -15.50 17.01 2.82
C ALA A 253 -16.43 15.90 3.35
N ILE A 254 -15.92 14.93 4.11
CA ILE A 254 -16.72 13.95 4.85
C ILE A 254 -17.54 14.65 5.95
N ASP A 255 -16.91 15.56 6.69
CA ASP A 255 -17.60 16.33 7.73
C ASP A 255 -18.71 17.20 7.16
N ALA A 256 -18.45 17.87 6.01
CA ALA A 256 -19.43 18.64 5.27
C ALA A 256 -20.53 17.78 4.60
N GLY A 257 -20.33 16.48 4.45
CA GLY A 257 -21.26 15.54 3.81
C GLY A 257 -21.25 15.58 2.28
N THR A 258 -20.24 16.21 1.66
CA THR A 258 -20.00 16.16 0.21
C THR A 258 -19.35 14.83 -0.18
N VAL A 259 -18.32 14.39 0.55
CA VAL A 259 -17.78 13.04 0.43
C VAL A 259 -18.58 12.10 1.31
N VAL A 260 -19.10 11.03 0.72
CA VAL A 260 -19.93 10.03 1.40
C VAL A 260 -19.08 8.90 1.95
N ALA A 261 -18.16 8.41 1.13
CA ALA A 261 -17.29 7.29 1.50
C ALA A 261 -15.95 7.33 0.75
N VAL A 262 -14.93 6.81 1.41
CA VAL A 262 -13.57 6.65 0.86
C VAL A 262 -13.11 5.23 1.13
N VAL A 263 -12.57 4.56 0.11
CA VAL A 263 -11.79 3.33 0.33
C VAL A 263 -10.43 3.73 0.88
N GLN A 264 -10.16 3.36 2.12
CA GLN A 264 -8.89 3.63 2.78
C GLN A 264 -8.00 2.40 2.73
N GLN A 265 -6.82 2.56 2.21
CA GLN A 265 -5.75 1.57 2.22
C GLN A 265 -5.00 1.61 3.56
N ALA A 266 -4.22 0.57 3.82
CA ALA A 266 -3.38 0.45 5.02
C ALA A 266 -1.90 0.31 4.60
N PRO A 267 -1.26 1.38 4.11
CA PRO A 267 0.12 1.34 3.62
C PRO A 267 1.13 0.95 4.71
N ASP A 268 0.87 1.27 5.97
CA ASP A 268 1.67 0.79 7.10
C ASP A 268 1.65 -0.74 7.21
N GLN A 269 0.49 -1.37 6.97
CA GLN A 269 0.39 -2.84 6.96
C GLN A 269 1.08 -3.45 5.74
N GLU A 270 1.15 -2.75 4.63
CA GLU A 270 1.92 -3.22 3.46
C GLU A 270 3.41 -3.28 3.79
N GLY A 271 3.97 -2.21 4.34
CA GLY A 271 5.37 -2.16 4.77
C GLY A 271 5.68 -3.18 5.87
N TYR A 272 4.80 -3.28 6.87
CA TYR A 272 4.94 -4.26 7.96
C TYR A 272 5.00 -5.70 7.45
N LYS A 273 4.04 -6.08 6.59
CA LYS A 273 3.99 -7.43 6.00
C LYS A 273 5.17 -7.71 5.07
N ALA A 274 5.74 -6.70 4.41
CA ALA A 274 6.90 -6.87 3.55
C ALA A 274 8.15 -7.30 4.34
N VAL A 275 8.41 -6.66 5.47
CA VAL A 275 9.51 -7.08 6.38
C VAL A 275 9.25 -8.48 6.92
N LYS A 276 8.03 -8.78 7.40
CA LYS A 276 7.69 -10.13 7.90
C LYS A 276 7.83 -11.20 6.83
N ALA A 277 7.52 -10.88 5.57
CA ALA A 277 7.73 -11.80 4.45
C ALA A 277 9.23 -12.05 4.21
N LEU A 278 10.06 -11.00 4.20
CA LEU A 278 11.52 -11.14 4.06
C LEU A 278 12.12 -11.88 5.24
N ASP A 279 11.69 -11.59 6.47
CA ASP A 279 12.15 -12.32 7.65
C ASP A 279 11.87 -13.82 7.56
N THR A 280 10.65 -14.18 7.15
CA THR A 280 10.25 -15.56 6.90
C THR A 280 11.14 -16.23 5.82
N LEU A 281 11.34 -15.56 4.68
CA LEU A 281 12.13 -16.09 3.57
C LEU A 281 13.60 -16.30 3.95
N THR A 282 14.19 -15.35 4.64
CA THR A 282 15.60 -15.38 5.05
C THR A 282 15.86 -16.33 6.22
N SER A 283 14.80 -16.74 6.94
CA SER A 283 14.81 -17.79 7.93
C SER A 283 14.53 -19.18 7.34
N GLY A 284 14.45 -19.31 6.01
CA GLY A 284 14.21 -20.58 5.31
C GLY A 284 12.74 -20.99 5.20
N GLY A 285 11.82 -20.12 5.57
CA GLY A 285 10.38 -20.33 5.42
C GLY A 285 9.89 -20.06 4.00
N LYS A 286 8.58 -20.16 3.82
CA LYS A 286 7.89 -19.87 2.55
C LYS A 286 6.80 -18.84 2.79
N VAL A 287 6.56 -18.02 1.77
CA VAL A 287 5.48 -17.02 1.76
C VAL A 287 4.58 -17.22 0.55
N GLU A 288 3.37 -16.71 0.62
CA GLU A 288 2.47 -16.67 -0.53
C GLU A 288 2.99 -15.68 -1.58
N ALA A 289 2.80 -16.03 -2.87
CA ALA A 289 3.22 -15.16 -3.97
C ALA A 289 2.48 -13.79 -3.98
N THR A 290 1.27 -13.75 -3.43
CA THR A 290 0.50 -12.52 -3.24
C THR A 290 -0.03 -12.44 -1.82
N ILE A 291 0.39 -11.43 -1.09
CA ILE A 291 -0.05 -11.14 0.27
C ILE A 291 -1.00 -9.93 0.19
N LYS A 292 -2.29 -10.19 0.36
CA LYS A 292 -3.30 -9.13 0.29
C LYS A 292 -3.36 -8.32 1.59
N VAL A 293 -3.48 -7.01 1.44
CA VAL A 293 -3.78 -6.08 2.52
C VAL A 293 -5.23 -5.65 2.38
N PRO A 294 -6.04 -5.78 3.45
CA PRO A 294 -7.43 -5.36 3.39
C PRO A 294 -7.56 -3.83 3.28
N VAL A 295 -8.66 -3.39 2.71
CA VAL A 295 -9.08 -1.98 2.72
C VAL A 295 -10.26 -1.80 3.66
N GLU A 296 -10.57 -0.54 3.96
CA GLU A 296 -11.76 -0.20 4.74
C GLU A 296 -12.56 0.90 4.02
N ILE A 297 -13.87 0.74 3.95
CA ILE A 297 -14.75 1.83 3.51
C ILE A 297 -14.96 2.78 4.69
N VAL A 298 -14.39 3.96 4.59
CA VAL A 298 -14.46 5.02 5.59
C VAL A 298 -15.57 5.99 5.23
N THR A 299 -16.43 6.24 6.21
CA THR A 299 -17.56 7.16 6.15
C THR A 299 -17.53 8.08 7.36
N LYS A 300 -18.49 9.00 7.47
CA LYS A 300 -18.65 9.84 8.66
C LYS A 300 -18.80 9.03 9.97
N ALA A 301 -19.27 7.78 9.89
CA ALA A 301 -19.52 6.95 11.07
C ALA A 301 -18.24 6.36 11.69
N ASN A 302 -17.17 6.19 10.90
CA ASN A 302 -15.94 5.53 11.36
C ASN A 302 -14.64 6.32 11.06
N VAL A 303 -14.74 7.55 10.58
CA VAL A 303 -13.60 8.38 10.17
C VAL A 303 -12.75 8.87 11.34
N ASP A 304 -13.29 8.93 12.55
CA ASP A 304 -12.62 9.59 13.69
C ASP A 304 -11.26 8.97 14.05
N LYS A 305 -11.11 7.66 13.87
CA LYS A 305 -9.85 6.95 14.14
C LYS A 305 -8.70 7.36 13.20
N TYR A 306 -9.01 7.94 12.05
CA TYR A 306 -8.03 8.39 11.07
C TYR A 306 -7.59 9.86 11.25
N ARG A 307 -8.35 10.68 12.00
CA ARG A 307 -8.11 12.12 12.09
C ARG A 307 -6.72 12.50 12.60
N ALA A 308 -6.12 11.66 13.45
CA ALA A 308 -4.79 11.94 13.99
C ALA A 308 -3.68 11.89 12.94
N ALA A 309 -3.86 11.08 11.89
CA ALA A 309 -2.87 10.90 10.83
C ALA A 309 -2.85 12.06 9.81
N TYR A 310 -3.92 12.88 9.75
CA TYR A 310 -4.09 13.93 8.75
C TYR A 310 -4.25 15.35 9.37
N LYS A 311 -3.66 15.57 10.56
CA LYS A 311 -3.61 16.86 11.25
C LYS A 311 -2.49 17.74 10.75
#